data_67c0b42a303a680911fcb97aec371f79
#
_entry.id   67c0b42a303a680911fcb97aec371f79
#
_cell.length_a   1.000
_cell.length_b   1.000
_cell.length_c   1.000
_cell.angle_alpha   90.00
_cell.angle_beta   90.00
_cell.angle_gamma   90.00
#
_symmetry.space_group_name_H-M   'P 1'
#
loop_
_entity.id
_entity.type
_entity.pdbx_description
1 polymer ?
#
loop_
_entity_poly.entity_id
_entity_poly.type
_entity_poly.pdbx_seq_one_letter_code
_entity_poly.pdbx_strand_id
1 'polypeptide(L)'
;AIGYGTETVTLTSKKDQRIVTSCKITIVNAKTNLVIYGANPNGSMKARETMQLTNTLSSNNRNLTWVSTNSKVAVVSEGGVVTAVSEGYVSIYAYPNNDKQNVVHYYLNVSGIGEADYISRFIHVALEENGTHETGDNIQKYGEWYPNNGAPWCAMFVSWCWYQAGLTNDILCKYQGCYTGMKWCTEKGIMHFVQDYTFAEALEGGVSSKQYAEDYKPVTGDIIFFLSSGMSHTGIAIYADDKYLYTIEGNTSDQVAIKRWSLNDARITGYAHPKYPEYSKEREDFSWIKDQKADVTYWWTEVAEKQKVD
;
A
#
# COMPACT_ATOMS: atom_id res chain seq x y z
N ALA A 1 13.77 28.63 -25.81
CA ALA A 1 14.53 27.38 -26.04
C ALA A 1 13.54 26.23 -26.15
N ILE A 2 13.76 25.32 -27.10
CA ILE A 2 12.88 24.20 -27.40
C ILE A 2 13.55 22.85 -27.08
N GLY A 3 14.83 22.88 -26.69
CA GLY A 3 15.60 21.67 -26.37
C GLY A 3 16.90 22.03 -25.69
N TYR A 4 17.62 20.99 -25.23
CA TYR A 4 18.96 21.12 -24.64
C TYR A 4 20.02 21.03 -25.73
N GLY A 5 21.14 21.68 -25.51
CA GLY A 5 22.25 21.64 -26.43
C GLY A 5 23.05 22.94 -26.44
N THR A 6 24.03 22.99 -27.30
CA THR A 6 24.85 24.18 -27.50
C THR A 6 24.61 24.71 -28.88
N GLU A 7 24.19 25.96 -28.93
CA GLU A 7 23.98 26.70 -30.18
C GLU A 7 24.83 27.95 -30.23
N THR A 8 25.22 28.35 -31.45
CA THR A 8 25.94 29.59 -31.68
C THR A 8 24.97 30.61 -32.25
N VAL A 9 24.74 31.67 -31.51
CA VAL A 9 23.97 32.82 -32.00
C VAL A 9 24.92 33.82 -32.57
N THR A 10 24.75 34.15 -33.86
CA THR A 10 25.58 35.11 -34.58
C THR A 10 24.79 36.37 -34.81
N LEU A 11 25.39 37.52 -34.47
CA LEU A 11 24.85 38.83 -34.74
C LEU A 11 25.70 39.50 -35.85
N THR A 12 25.05 39.89 -36.91
CA THR A 12 25.69 40.60 -38.03
C THR A 12 25.15 42.02 -38.11
N SER A 13 26.05 43.01 -38.23
CA SER A 13 25.65 44.40 -38.37
C SER A 13 24.87 44.65 -39.67
N LYS A 14 23.71 45.30 -39.57
CA LYS A 14 22.93 45.70 -40.74
C LYS A 14 23.63 46.79 -41.58
N LYS A 15 24.52 47.58 -40.96
CA LYS A 15 25.26 48.66 -41.63
C LYS A 15 26.52 48.19 -42.33
N ASP A 16 27.21 47.21 -41.75
CA ASP A 16 28.44 46.62 -42.34
C ASP A 16 28.41 45.12 -42.01
N GLN A 17 28.13 44.33 -43.03
CA GLN A 17 28.03 42.87 -42.91
C GLN A 17 29.34 42.18 -42.55
N ARG A 18 30.49 42.89 -42.58
CA ARG A 18 31.77 42.38 -42.12
C ARG A 18 31.90 42.40 -40.59
N ILE A 19 31.05 43.17 -39.91
CA ILE A 19 31.02 43.23 -38.46
C ILE A 19 30.09 42.10 -37.97
N VAL A 20 30.71 40.99 -37.58
CA VAL A 20 30.04 39.79 -37.09
C VAL A 20 30.58 39.48 -35.70
N THR A 21 29.69 39.21 -34.78
CA THR A 21 30.03 38.65 -33.46
C THR A 21 29.15 37.45 -33.17
N SER A 22 29.67 36.51 -32.43
CA SER A 22 28.92 35.31 -32.06
C SER A 22 29.06 35.04 -30.58
N CYS A 23 27.99 34.48 -30.03
CA CYS A 23 27.91 34.03 -28.66
C CYS A 23 27.47 32.55 -28.65
N LYS A 24 28.19 31.75 -27.90
CA LYS A 24 27.84 30.37 -27.70
C LYS A 24 26.89 30.27 -26.50
N ILE A 25 25.67 29.85 -26.78
CA ILE A 25 24.63 29.62 -25.74
C ILE A 25 24.52 28.12 -25.50
N THR A 26 24.85 27.72 -24.30
CA THR A 26 24.63 26.33 -23.87
C THR A 26 23.39 26.29 -23.00
N ILE A 27 22.37 25.62 -23.52
CA ILE A 27 21.15 25.32 -22.76
C ILE A 27 21.39 23.98 -22.10
N VAL A 28 21.71 24.03 -20.83
CA VAL A 28 21.80 22.86 -19.99
C VAL A 28 20.41 22.59 -19.40
N ASN A 29 20.06 21.31 -19.24
CA ASN A 29 19.00 20.97 -18.30
C ASN A 29 19.43 21.61 -16.97
N ALA A 30 18.71 22.63 -16.51
CA ALA A 30 18.77 22.97 -15.11
C ALA A 30 18.30 21.70 -14.43
N LYS A 31 19.24 20.85 -13.97
CA LYS A 31 18.91 19.79 -13.05
C LYS A 31 18.12 20.49 -11.95
N THR A 32 16.81 20.31 -11.99
CA THR A 32 15.98 20.68 -10.87
C THR A 32 16.70 20.04 -9.69
N ASN A 33 17.17 20.84 -8.73
CA ASN A 33 17.93 20.34 -7.60
C ASN A 33 17.01 19.46 -6.77
N LEU A 34 16.80 18.23 -7.25
CA LEU A 34 16.15 17.22 -6.46
C LEU A 34 17.04 16.94 -5.26
N VAL A 35 16.50 17.12 -4.09
CA VAL A 35 17.11 16.68 -2.84
C VAL A 35 16.03 15.90 -2.10
N ILE A 36 16.39 14.76 -1.54
CA ILE A 36 15.54 14.03 -0.61
C ILE A 36 16.11 14.13 0.79
N TYR A 37 15.24 14.29 1.77
CA TYR A 37 15.61 14.45 3.17
C TYR A 37 14.56 13.80 4.08
N GLY A 38 15.00 13.33 5.24
CA GLY A 38 14.16 12.78 6.29
C GLY A 38 14.34 13.55 7.59
N ALA A 39 13.51 13.24 8.57
CA ALA A 39 13.57 13.85 9.90
C ALA A 39 14.91 13.61 10.61
N ASN A 40 15.64 12.57 10.21
CA ASN A 40 16.95 12.24 10.75
C ASN A 40 18.07 12.60 9.76
N PRO A 41 18.70 13.78 9.88
CA PRO A 41 19.69 14.25 8.91
C PRO A 41 20.94 13.37 8.86
N ASN A 42 21.23 12.58 9.88
CA ASN A 42 22.40 11.69 9.92
C ASN A 42 22.11 10.31 9.32
N GLY A 43 20.89 10.09 8.77
CA GLY A 43 20.53 8.82 8.16
C GLY A 43 20.64 7.63 9.10
N SER A 44 20.24 7.76 10.37
CA SER A 44 20.23 6.65 11.32
C SER A 44 18.81 6.33 11.78
N MET A 45 18.48 5.05 11.82
CA MET A 45 17.21 4.52 12.33
C MET A 45 17.48 3.26 13.15
N LYS A 46 16.53 2.89 13.99
CA LYS A 46 16.49 1.56 14.57
C LYS A 46 15.59 0.66 13.71
N ALA A 47 15.89 -0.63 13.68
CA ALA A 47 15.01 -1.60 13.03
C ALA A 47 13.59 -1.47 13.60
N ARG A 48 12.57 -1.60 12.75
CA ARG A 48 11.14 -1.38 13.00
C ARG A 48 10.68 0.07 13.01
N GLU A 49 11.58 1.04 13.03
CA GLU A 49 11.20 2.44 12.91
C GLU A 49 10.84 2.82 11.47
N THR A 50 10.09 3.90 11.34
CA THR A 50 9.78 4.52 10.06
C THR A 50 10.23 5.96 10.00
N MET A 51 10.45 6.40 8.76
CA MET A 51 10.76 7.79 8.48
C MET A 51 10.13 8.19 7.16
N GLN A 52 9.40 9.30 7.16
CA GLN A 52 8.95 9.92 5.92
C GLN A 52 10.13 10.63 5.27
N LEU A 53 10.46 10.26 4.04
CA LEU A 53 11.30 11.08 3.17
C LEU A 53 10.44 12.07 2.41
N THR A 54 10.96 13.29 2.30
CA THR A 54 10.37 14.38 1.53
C THR A 54 11.35 14.82 0.44
N ASN A 55 10.90 15.63 -0.49
CA ASN A 55 11.72 16.08 -1.61
C ASN A 55 11.49 17.57 -1.91
N THR A 56 12.43 18.17 -2.65
CA THR A 56 12.40 19.59 -3.00
C THR A 56 11.59 19.92 -4.24
N LEU A 57 11.17 18.94 -5.04
CA LEU A 57 10.49 19.17 -6.32
C LEU A 57 8.97 19.18 -6.21
N SER A 58 8.42 18.45 -5.30
CA SER A 58 6.97 18.21 -5.24
C SER A 58 6.51 17.95 -3.81
N SER A 59 5.35 18.48 -3.45
CA SER A 59 4.66 18.09 -2.23
C SER A 59 4.08 16.67 -2.32
N ASN A 60 3.99 16.11 -3.54
CA ASN A 60 3.52 14.76 -3.77
C ASN A 60 4.72 13.84 -4.07
N ASN A 61 5.11 13.03 -3.09
CA ASN A 61 6.18 12.05 -3.21
C ASN A 61 5.96 10.98 -4.30
N ARG A 62 4.71 10.75 -4.71
CA ARG A 62 4.35 9.83 -5.81
C ARG A 62 4.78 10.31 -7.20
N ASN A 63 5.22 11.57 -7.34
CA ASN A 63 5.86 12.06 -8.56
C ASN A 63 7.30 11.56 -8.72
N LEU A 64 7.80 10.84 -7.71
CA LEU A 64 9.10 10.19 -7.70
C LEU A 64 8.95 8.67 -7.68
N THR A 65 9.88 7.99 -8.32
CA THR A 65 10.12 6.57 -8.10
C THR A 65 11.13 6.43 -6.96
N TRP A 66 10.76 5.63 -5.96
CA TRP A 66 11.56 5.35 -4.77
C TRP A 66 12.07 3.92 -4.80
N VAL A 67 13.33 3.72 -4.47
CA VAL A 67 13.95 2.38 -4.51
C VAL A 67 14.90 2.20 -3.34
N SER A 68 14.84 1.03 -2.71
CA SER A 68 15.84 0.59 -1.73
C SER A 68 16.88 -0.31 -2.39
N THR A 69 18.15 -0.08 -2.13
CA THR A 69 19.24 -0.95 -2.60
C THR A 69 19.33 -2.27 -1.84
N ASN A 70 18.70 -2.37 -0.67
CA ASN A 70 18.67 -3.58 0.13
C ASN A 70 17.37 -3.67 0.96
N SER A 71 16.36 -4.32 0.42
CA SER A 71 15.06 -4.48 1.07
C SER A 71 15.10 -5.34 2.37
N LYS A 72 16.18 -6.07 2.61
CA LYS A 72 16.38 -6.79 3.90
C LYS A 72 16.76 -5.83 5.03
N VAL A 73 17.35 -4.68 4.72
CA VAL A 73 17.75 -3.67 5.71
C VAL A 73 16.68 -2.59 5.85
N ALA A 74 16.16 -2.07 4.75
CA ALA A 74 15.02 -1.17 4.76
C ALA A 74 14.22 -1.26 3.45
N VAL A 75 12.92 -1.03 3.53
CA VAL A 75 12.03 -0.87 2.38
C VAL A 75 11.55 0.58 2.29
N VAL A 76 11.08 0.99 1.12
CA VAL A 76 10.50 2.31 0.91
C VAL A 76 9.21 2.17 0.11
N SER A 77 8.16 2.87 0.55
CA SER A 77 6.87 2.92 -0.15
C SER A 77 6.90 3.89 -1.32
N GLU A 78 5.88 3.84 -2.19
CA GLU A 78 5.68 4.83 -3.27
C GLU A 78 5.49 6.26 -2.74
N GLY A 79 4.97 6.42 -1.53
CA GLY A 79 4.87 7.70 -0.84
C GLY A 79 6.17 8.18 -0.18
N GLY A 80 7.28 7.44 -0.31
CA GLY A 80 8.57 7.80 0.28
C GLY A 80 8.67 7.51 1.77
N VAL A 81 7.82 6.63 2.33
CA VAL A 81 7.95 6.16 3.72
C VAL A 81 8.98 5.05 3.75
N VAL A 82 10.09 5.27 4.45
CA VAL A 82 11.12 4.28 4.71
C VAL A 82 10.77 3.49 5.97
N THR A 83 10.89 2.17 5.86
CA THR A 83 10.79 1.25 6.99
C THR A 83 12.12 0.54 7.19
N ALA A 84 12.71 0.70 8.34
CA ALA A 84 13.89 -0.05 8.74
C ALA A 84 13.47 -1.47 9.16
N VAL A 85 14.04 -2.49 8.49
CA VAL A 85 13.70 -3.91 8.68
C VAL A 85 14.68 -4.61 9.61
N SER A 86 15.97 -4.48 9.34
CA SER A 86 17.04 -5.11 10.12
C SER A 86 18.30 -4.25 10.13
N GLU A 87 19.23 -4.56 11.01
CA GLU A 87 20.52 -3.88 11.08
C GLU A 87 21.30 -3.94 9.76
N GLY A 88 21.96 -2.83 9.44
CA GLY A 88 22.83 -2.73 8.26
C GLY A 88 22.82 -1.35 7.64
N TYR A 89 23.54 -1.24 6.53
CA TYR A 89 23.61 -0.04 5.71
C TYR A 89 22.81 -0.24 4.42
N VAL A 90 22.05 0.79 4.02
CA VAL A 90 21.26 0.78 2.80
C VAL A 90 21.19 2.18 2.22
N SER A 91 21.07 2.29 0.91
CA SER A 91 20.73 3.55 0.25
C SER A 91 19.30 3.50 -0.25
N ILE A 92 18.52 4.49 0.13
CA ILE A 92 17.24 4.78 -0.50
C ILE A 92 17.52 5.82 -1.57
N TYR A 93 17.16 5.53 -2.81
CA TYR A 93 17.30 6.52 -3.87
C TYR A 93 15.96 6.82 -4.54
N ALA A 94 15.89 8.01 -5.11
CA ALA A 94 14.70 8.46 -5.82
C ALA A 94 15.09 9.22 -7.09
N TYR A 95 14.16 9.19 -8.04
CA TYR A 95 14.24 9.98 -9.27
C TYR A 95 12.83 10.39 -9.73
N PRO A 96 12.68 11.54 -10.41
CA PRO A 96 11.39 11.94 -10.97
C PRO A 96 10.91 10.90 -12.01
N ASN A 97 9.60 10.62 -12.01
CA ASN A 97 9.01 9.64 -12.94
C ASN A 97 9.26 9.99 -14.41
N ASN A 98 9.47 11.28 -14.72
CA ASN A 98 9.76 11.78 -16.06
C ASN A 98 11.26 12.02 -16.34
N ASP A 99 12.16 11.82 -15.36
CA ASP A 99 13.61 12.01 -15.51
C ASP A 99 14.41 10.99 -14.69
N LYS A 100 14.54 9.78 -15.21
CA LYS A 100 15.25 8.68 -14.55
C LYS A 100 16.76 8.90 -14.36
N GLN A 101 17.33 9.94 -14.98
CA GLN A 101 18.75 10.25 -14.83
C GLN A 101 19.04 11.18 -13.65
N ASN A 102 18.03 11.86 -13.13
CA ASN A 102 18.15 12.75 -11.98
C ASN A 102 17.99 11.98 -10.67
N VAL A 103 18.93 11.09 -10.39
CA VAL A 103 18.92 10.20 -9.22
C VAL A 103 19.56 10.89 -8.03
N VAL A 104 18.91 10.80 -6.88
CA VAL A 104 19.45 11.23 -5.58
C VAL A 104 19.36 10.10 -4.56
N HIS A 105 20.26 10.13 -3.60
CA HIS A 105 20.42 9.08 -2.60
C HIS A 105 20.26 9.62 -1.19
N TYR A 106 19.62 8.83 -0.33
CA TYR A 106 19.58 8.99 1.11
C TYR A 106 20.22 7.75 1.75
N TYR A 107 21.36 7.95 2.39
CA TYR A 107 22.09 6.85 3.03
C TYR A 107 21.56 6.62 4.43
N LEU A 108 21.29 5.37 4.74
CA LEU A 108 20.67 4.96 5.98
C LEU A 108 21.53 3.90 6.68
N ASN A 109 21.77 4.12 7.96
CA ASN A 109 22.33 3.15 8.88
C ASN A 109 21.24 2.70 9.84
N VAL A 110 20.88 1.41 9.80
CA VAL A 110 19.92 0.82 10.72
C VAL A 110 20.68 0.07 11.82
N SER A 111 20.43 0.42 13.10
CA SER A 111 21.09 -0.18 14.25
C SER A 111 20.10 -0.41 15.40
N GLY A 112 20.20 -1.58 16.05
CA GLY A 112 19.33 -1.95 17.16
C GLY A 112 17.86 -2.10 16.77
N ILE A 113 16.99 -2.27 17.76
CA ILE A 113 15.55 -2.47 17.55
C ILE A 113 14.82 -1.25 18.13
N GLY A 114 13.96 -0.65 17.30
CA GLY A 114 13.06 0.44 17.66
C GLY A 114 11.61 -0.01 17.76
N GLU A 115 10.75 0.93 18.12
CA GLU A 115 9.30 0.74 18.08
C GLU A 115 8.72 1.46 16.86
N ALA A 116 7.76 0.80 16.20
CA ALA A 116 6.98 1.38 15.11
C ALA A 116 5.51 1.03 15.26
N ASP A 117 4.64 2.00 15.05
CA ASP A 117 3.21 1.75 14.94
C ASP A 117 2.88 1.14 13.58
N TYR A 118 3.02 -0.16 13.49
CA TYR A 118 2.73 -0.90 12.27
C TYR A 118 1.25 -0.90 11.89
N ILE A 119 0.36 -0.81 12.89
CA ILE A 119 -1.09 -0.77 12.63
C ILE A 119 -1.45 0.54 11.94
N SER A 120 -1.12 1.69 12.54
CA SER A 120 -1.40 2.99 11.91
C SER A 120 -0.78 3.11 10.54
N ARG A 121 0.44 2.62 10.35
CA ARG A 121 1.10 2.61 9.04
C ARG A 121 0.36 1.75 8.00
N PHE A 122 -0.07 0.56 8.38
CA PHE A 122 -0.81 -0.33 7.50
C PHE A 122 -2.11 0.32 7.04
N ILE A 123 -2.82 0.96 7.96
CA ILE A 123 -4.04 1.71 7.65
C ILE A 123 -3.74 2.90 6.72
N HIS A 124 -2.71 3.71 6.99
CA HIS A 124 -2.37 4.84 6.12
C HIS A 124 -1.98 4.40 4.71
N VAL A 125 -1.16 3.35 4.57
CA VAL A 125 -0.83 2.79 3.25
C VAL A 125 -2.09 2.41 2.48
N ALA A 126 -3.05 1.78 3.16
CA ALA A 126 -4.29 1.38 2.51
C ALA A 126 -5.18 2.59 2.17
N LEU A 127 -5.29 3.57 3.08
CA LEU A 127 -6.09 4.79 2.87
C LEU A 127 -5.56 5.67 1.72
N GLU A 128 -4.25 5.70 1.51
CA GLU A 128 -3.63 6.41 0.38
C GLU A 128 -4.09 5.85 -0.98
N GLU A 129 -4.54 4.60 -1.01
CA GLU A 129 -5.04 3.95 -2.22
C GLU A 129 -6.53 4.19 -2.48
N ASN A 130 -7.26 4.78 -1.53
CA ASN A 130 -8.70 5.02 -1.67
C ASN A 130 -9.03 5.77 -2.97
N GLY A 131 -9.97 5.23 -3.76
CA GLY A 131 -10.35 5.76 -5.07
C GLY A 131 -9.43 5.31 -6.22
N THR A 132 -8.47 4.43 -5.99
CA THR A 132 -7.70 3.80 -7.08
C THR A 132 -8.59 2.81 -7.82
N HIS A 133 -8.75 2.99 -9.15
CA HIS A 133 -9.52 2.14 -10.02
C HIS A 133 -8.63 1.18 -10.81
N GLU A 134 -9.17 0.03 -11.17
CA GLU A 134 -8.55 -0.82 -12.19
C GLU A 134 -8.64 -0.18 -13.58
N THR A 135 -7.74 -0.57 -14.48
CA THR A 135 -7.69 -0.02 -15.85
C THR A 135 -8.37 -0.90 -16.88
N GLY A 136 -8.99 -2.00 -16.46
CA GLY A 136 -9.72 -2.99 -17.26
C GLY A 136 -9.71 -4.32 -16.53
N ASP A 137 -10.52 -5.25 -16.90
CA ASP A 137 -10.76 -6.59 -16.32
C ASP A 137 -9.73 -7.05 -15.26
N ASN A 138 -9.79 -6.51 -14.06
CA ASN A 138 -8.85 -6.75 -12.95
C ASN A 138 -7.38 -6.38 -13.25
N ILE A 139 -7.12 -5.42 -14.14
CA ILE A 139 -5.76 -4.93 -14.44
C ILE A 139 -5.41 -3.78 -13.51
N GLN A 140 -4.47 -4.00 -12.61
CA GLN A 140 -4.06 -3.02 -11.61
C GLN A 140 -2.69 -3.38 -10.97
N LYS A 141 -2.07 -2.41 -10.29
CA LYS A 141 -0.71 -2.52 -9.76
C LYS A 141 -0.51 -3.61 -8.70
N TYR A 142 -1.55 -3.99 -7.95
CA TYR A 142 -1.45 -5.02 -6.91
C TYR A 142 -1.26 -6.41 -7.52
N GLY A 143 -1.94 -6.66 -8.67
CA GLY A 143 -1.78 -7.87 -9.45
C GLY A 143 -0.45 -7.91 -10.22
N GLU A 144 0.03 -6.78 -10.71
CA GLU A 144 1.38 -6.67 -11.28
C GLU A 144 2.45 -7.02 -10.25
N TRP A 145 2.35 -6.42 -9.05
CA TRP A 145 3.26 -6.71 -7.94
C TRP A 145 3.17 -8.16 -7.45
N TYR A 146 1.98 -8.78 -7.46
CA TYR A 146 1.77 -10.15 -7.03
C TYR A 146 2.18 -11.19 -8.07
N PRO A 147 2.51 -10.90 -9.26
CA PRO A 147 2.51 -11.45 -10.60
C PRO A 147 1.27 -12.32 -10.94
N ASN A 148 0.08 -11.78 -10.69
CA ASN A 148 -1.19 -12.39 -11.08
C ASN A 148 -2.21 -11.32 -11.52
N ASN A 149 -1.82 -10.49 -12.48
CA ASN A 149 -2.67 -9.44 -13.01
C ASN A 149 -3.83 -10.04 -13.84
N GLY A 150 -5.01 -9.43 -13.78
CA GLY A 150 -6.23 -9.94 -14.41
C GLY A 150 -7.05 -10.91 -13.55
N ALA A 151 -6.62 -11.22 -12.32
CA ALA A 151 -7.39 -11.99 -11.34
C ALA A 151 -8.06 -11.07 -10.30
N PRO A 152 -9.13 -11.51 -9.62
CA PRO A 152 -9.73 -10.76 -8.50
C PRO A 152 -8.67 -10.38 -7.46
N TRP A 153 -8.60 -9.09 -7.11
CA TRP A 153 -7.43 -8.55 -6.45
C TRP A 153 -7.63 -8.02 -5.02
N CYS A 154 -8.77 -8.30 -4.38
CA CYS A 154 -9.01 -7.89 -3.00
C CYS A 154 -7.92 -8.41 -2.04
N ALA A 155 -7.54 -9.68 -2.15
CA ALA A 155 -6.50 -10.28 -1.34
C ALA A 155 -5.09 -9.80 -1.70
N MET A 156 -4.84 -9.53 -2.98
CA MET A 156 -3.58 -8.95 -3.45
C MET A 156 -3.41 -7.50 -2.95
N PHE A 157 -4.49 -6.72 -2.88
CA PHE A 157 -4.49 -5.40 -2.27
C PHE A 157 -4.07 -5.44 -0.78
N VAL A 158 -4.69 -6.31 0.02
CA VAL A 158 -4.32 -6.47 1.43
C VAL A 158 -2.85 -6.86 1.57
N SER A 159 -2.39 -7.83 0.77
CA SER A 159 -0.99 -8.27 0.76
C SER A 159 -0.03 -7.17 0.33
N TRP A 160 -0.41 -6.34 -0.63
CA TRP A 160 0.38 -5.21 -1.09
C TRP A 160 0.50 -4.13 -0.01
N CYS A 161 -0.62 -3.74 0.62
CA CYS A 161 -0.62 -2.77 1.72
C CYS A 161 0.24 -3.26 2.89
N TRP A 162 0.14 -4.52 3.22
CA TRP A 162 0.95 -5.21 4.21
C TRP A 162 2.45 -5.07 3.93
N TYR A 163 2.85 -5.41 2.69
CA TYR A 163 4.23 -5.31 2.24
C TYR A 163 4.74 -3.86 2.27
N GLN A 164 3.94 -2.90 1.78
CA GLN A 164 4.29 -1.47 1.79
C GLN A 164 4.41 -0.90 3.21
N ALA A 165 3.64 -1.43 4.15
CA ALA A 165 3.78 -1.08 5.57
C ALA A 165 5.05 -1.64 6.20
N GLY A 166 5.83 -2.47 5.50
CA GLY A 166 7.07 -3.08 5.99
C GLY A 166 6.83 -4.23 6.96
N LEU A 167 5.66 -4.84 6.90
CA LEU A 167 5.33 -6.01 7.71
C LEU A 167 5.83 -7.29 7.03
N THR A 168 6.23 -8.27 7.81
CA THR A 168 6.88 -9.49 7.33
C THR A 168 5.94 -10.68 7.23
N ASN A 169 6.29 -11.69 6.42
CA ASN A 169 5.43 -12.84 6.14
C ASN A 169 5.21 -13.79 7.33
N ASP A 170 5.92 -13.61 8.43
CA ASP A 170 5.68 -14.34 9.68
C ASP A 170 4.52 -13.75 10.49
N ILE A 171 4.18 -12.47 10.25
CA ILE A 171 3.07 -11.76 10.90
C ILE A 171 1.77 -11.94 10.10
N LEU A 172 1.82 -11.80 8.78
CA LEU A 172 0.75 -12.13 7.84
C LEU A 172 1.38 -12.65 6.54
N CYS A 173 0.89 -13.77 6.01
CA CYS A 173 1.42 -14.31 4.75
C CYS A 173 1.01 -13.44 3.55
N LYS A 174 1.81 -13.46 2.49
CA LYS A 174 1.43 -12.96 1.18
C LYS A 174 0.39 -13.93 0.57
N TYR A 175 -0.82 -13.47 0.31
CA TYR A 175 -1.90 -14.28 -0.27
C TYR A 175 -2.65 -13.52 -1.38
N GLN A 176 -3.16 -14.27 -2.36
CA GLN A 176 -3.97 -13.76 -3.46
C GLN A 176 -5.43 -14.25 -3.42
N GLY A 177 -5.73 -15.25 -2.62
CA GLY A 177 -7.06 -15.80 -2.46
C GLY A 177 -7.52 -15.74 -1.01
N CYS A 178 -8.74 -15.31 -0.78
CA CYS A 178 -9.29 -15.12 0.57
C CYS A 178 -9.28 -16.41 1.38
N TYR A 179 -9.61 -17.55 0.77
CA TYR A 179 -9.56 -18.85 1.41
C TYR A 179 -8.15 -19.19 1.92
N THR A 180 -7.12 -18.96 1.11
CA THR A 180 -5.72 -19.21 1.48
C THR A 180 -5.29 -18.34 2.65
N GLY A 181 -5.66 -17.05 2.62
CA GLY A 181 -5.37 -16.12 3.72
C GLY A 181 -6.07 -16.54 5.01
N MET A 182 -7.37 -16.84 4.95
CA MET A 182 -8.17 -17.27 6.10
C MET A 182 -7.64 -18.58 6.70
N LYS A 183 -7.30 -19.56 5.86
CA LYS A 183 -6.72 -20.85 6.30
C LYS A 183 -5.39 -20.61 7.03
N TRP A 184 -4.50 -19.84 6.45
CA TRP A 184 -3.22 -19.50 7.08
C TRP A 184 -3.42 -18.81 8.44
N CYS A 185 -4.33 -17.82 8.52
CA CYS A 185 -4.65 -17.13 9.79
C CYS A 185 -5.20 -18.10 10.85
N THR A 186 -6.01 -19.08 10.43
CA THR A 186 -6.53 -20.13 11.32
C THR A 186 -5.40 -21.03 11.85
N GLU A 187 -4.49 -21.47 10.97
CA GLU A 187 -3.32 -22.28 11.35
C GLU A 187 -2.37 -21.54 12.29
N LYS A 188 -2.31 -20.20 12.19
CA LYS A 188 -1.52 -19.33 13.08
C LYS A 188 -2.23 -18.98 14.40
N GLY A 189 -3.48 -19.39 14.56
CA GLY A 189 -4.26 -19.08 15.75
C GLY A 189 -4.53 -17.59 15.94
N ILE A 190 -4.73 -16.86 14.82
CA ILE A 190 -5.04 -15.41 14.80
C ILE A 190 -6.40 -15.13 14.15
N MET A 191 -7.11 -16.16 13.69
CA MET A 191 -8.43 -16.06 13.10
C MET A 191 -9.52 -16.21 14.16
N HIS A 192 -10.48 -15.31 14.18
CA HIS A 192 -11.66 -15.28 15.02
C HIS A 192 -12.92 -15.42 14.14
N PHE A 193 -13.57 -16.56 14.19
CA PHE A 193 -14.80 -16.78 13.43
C PHE A 193 -15.99 -16.20 14.18
N VAL A 194 -16.83 -15.42 13.50
CA VAL A 194 -18.07 -14.87 14.09
C VAL A 194 -19.32 -15.62 13.66
N GLN A 195 -19.13 -16.65 12.83
CA GLN A 195 -20.14 -17.67 12.51
C GLN A 195 -19.44 -19.02 12.38
N ASP A 196 -20.19 -20.11 12.60
CA ASP A 196 -19.67 -21.46 12.42
C ASP A 196 -19.16 -21.65 10.99
N TYR A 197 -17.96 -22.15 10.84
CA TYR A 197 -17.32 -22.39 9.55
C TYR A 197 -16.68 -23.77 9.49
N THR A 198 -16.74 -24.41 8.34
CA THR A 198 -16.09 -25.71 8.12
C THR A 198 -15.18 -25.62 6.90
N PHE A 199 -13.87 -25.79 7.12
CA PHE A 199 -12.94 -26.02 6.04
C PHE A 199 -13.13 -27.42 5.49
N ALA A 200 -13.51 -27.53 4.21
CA ALA A 200 -13.48 -28.79 3.48
C ALA A 200 -12.09 -28.98 2.87
N GLU A 201 -11.34 -29.96 3.32
CA GLU A 201 -10.06 -30.31 2.70
C GLU A 201 -10.33 -31.27 1.52
N ALA A 202 -9.92 -30.84 0.32
CA ALA A 202 -10.05 -31.58 -0.93
C ALA A 202 -8.89 -32.60 -1.10
N LEU A 203 -8.58 -33.40 -0.07
CA LEU A 203 -7.58 -34.46 -0.13
C LEU A 203 -8.25 -35.83 0.00
N GLU A 204 -7.66 -36.86 -0.61
CA GLU A 204 -8.06 -38.25 -0.42
C GLU A 204 -8.14 -38.56 1.08
N GLY A 205 -9.35 -38.75 1.62
CA GLY A 205 -9.62 -38.92 3.02
C GLY A 205 -9.99 -37.66 3.79
N GLY A 206 -10.42 -36.59 3.10
CA GLY A 206 -10.66 -35.23 3.56
C GLY A 206 -11.08 -35.10 5.01
N VAL A 207 -10.27 -34.45 5.82
CA VAL A 207 -10.60 -34.09 7.20
C VAL A 207 -11.25 -32.70 7.17
N SER A 208 -12.53 -32.64 7.52
CA SER A 208 -13.21 -31.37 7.73
C SER A 208 -12.79 -30.78 9.07
N SER A 209 -12.20 -29.58 9.06
CA SER A 209 -11.88 -28.82 10.26
C SER A 209 -13.02 -27.84 10.55
N LYS A 210 -13.78 -28.10 11.62
CA LYS A 210 -14.88 -27.21 12.04
C LYS A 210 -14.35 -26.13 12.97
N GLN A 211 -14.72 -24.89 12.69
CA GLN A 211 -14.45 -23.70 13.47
C GLN A 211 -15.78 -23.19 14.05
N TYR A 212 -15.77 -22.80 15.30
CA TYR A 212 -16.96 -22.32 15.99
C TYR A 212 -16.94 -20.82 16.11
N ALA A 213 -18.12 -20.21 16.08
CA ALA A 213 -18.28 -18.78 16.28
C ALA A 213 -17.75 -18.34 17.65
N GLU A 214 -17.09 -17.19 17.67
CA GLU A 214 -16.59 -16.52 18.88
C GLU A 214 -17.27 -15.16 19.04
N ASP A 215 -17.37 -14.67 20.26
CA ASP A 215 -17.80 -13.29 20.55
C ASP A 215 -16.56 -12.35 20.40
N TYR A 216 -16.18 -12.10 19.15
CA TYR A 216 -15.06 -11.24 18.83
C TYR A 216 -15.51 -9.88 18.30
N LYS A 217 -14.96 -8.80 18.86
CA LYS A 217 -15.16 -7.44 18.36
C LYS A 217 -13.95 -7.01 17.55
N PRO A 218 -14.13 -6.64 16.27
CA PRO A 218 -13.01 -6.23 15.43
C PRO A 218 -12.33 -4.95 15.93
N VAL A 219 -11.04 -4.88 15.75
CA VAL A 219 -10.21 -3.73 16.09
C VAL A 219 -9.46 -3.21 14.88
N THR A 220 -8.93 -1.98 14.98
CA THR A 220 -8.09 -1.37 13.94
C THR A 220 -6.92 -2.28 13.58
N GLY A 221 -6.73 -2.51 12.27
CA GLY A 221 -5.68 -3.38 11.75
C GLY A 221 -6.09 -4.84 11.56
N ASP A 222 -7.28 -5.25 11.95
CA ASP A 222 -7.79 -6.58 11.64
C ASP A 222 -7.97 -6.75 10.13
N ILE A 223 -7.77 -7.98 9.67
CA ILE A 223 -8.16 -8.41 8.34
C ILE A 223 -9.55 -9.04 8.43
N ILE A 224 -10.49 -8.50 7.67
CA ILE A 224 -11.85 -9.07 7.60
C ILE A 224 -11.95 -10.05 6.44
N PHE A 225 -12.65 -11.16 6.66
CA PHE A 225 -12.97 -12.14 5.64
C PHE A 225 -14.49 -12.30 5.52
N PHE A 226 -14.94 -12.27 4.26
CA PHE A 226 -16.34 -12.46 3.89
C PHE A 226 -16.48 -13.70 3.04
N LEU A 227 -17.47 -14.54 3.35
CA LEU A 227 -17.86 -15.67 2.51
C LEU A 227 -19.38 -15.69 2.41
N SER A 228 -19.91 -15.70 1.21
CA SER A 228 -21.34 -15.81 0.95
C SER A 228 -21.60 -16.42 -0.42
N SER A 229 -22.42 -17.45 -0.48
CA SER A 229 -22.92 -18.04 -1.73
C SER A 229 -21.82 -18.35 -2.78
N GLY A 230 -20.68 -18.88 -2.32
CA GLY A 230 -19.53 -19.22 -3.18
C GLY A 230 -18.62 -18.05 -3.55
N MET A 231 -18.95 -16.85 -3.11
CA MET A 231 -18.10 -15.67 -3.26
C MET A 231 -17.28 -15.42 -2.01
N SER A 232 -16.06 -14.94 -2.17
CA SER A 232 -15.17 -14.57 -1.08
C SER A 232 -14.59 -13.18 -1.27
N HIS A 233 -14.41 -12.47 -0.18
CA HIS A 233 -13.82 -11.14 -0.19
C HIS A 233 -13.00 -10.89 1.08
N THR A 234 -12.12 -9.88 1.06
CA THR A 234 -11.30 -9.49 2.20
C THR A 234 -11.00 -8.00 2.15
N GLY A 235 -10.75 -7.43 3.31
CA GLY A 235 -10.39 -6.03 3.48
C GLY A 235 -9.65 -5.81 4.79
N ILE A 236 -9.40 -4.54 5.10
CA ILE A 236 -8.66 -4.09 6.27
C ILE A 236 -9.59 -3.27 7.15
N ALA A 237 -9.71 -3.61 8.42
CA ALA A 237 -10.50 -2.87 9.40
C ALA A 237 -9.77 -1.57 9.80
N ILE A 238 -10.41 -0.44 9.55
CA ILE A 238 -9.91 0.89 9.94
C ILE A 238 -10.37 1.23 11.35
N TYR A 239 -11.66 1.05 11.62
CA TYR A 239 -12.29 1.41 12.87
C TYR A 239 -13.60 0.63 13.06
N ALA A 240 -13.93 0.31 14.28
CA ALA A 240 -15.25 -0.26 14.63
C ALA A 240 -15.84 0.48 15.84
N ASP A 241 -17.15 0.68 15.82
CA ASP A 241 -17.94 1.07 16.99
C ASP A 241 -18.86 -0.09 17.45
N ASP A 242 -19.84 0.18 18.28
CA ASP A 242 -20.75 -0.87 18.77
C ASP A 242 -21.72 -1.40 17.70
N LYS A 243 -21.80 -0.78 16.53
CA LYS A 243 -22.79 -1.08 15.49
C LYS A 243 -22.18 -1.33 14.12
N TYR A 244 -21.14 -0.62 13.78
CA TYR A 244 -20.57 -0.61 12.46
C TYR A 244 -19.06 -0.85 12.47
N LEU A 245 -18.61 -1.51 11.41
CA LEU A 245 -17.21 -1.64 11.04
C LEU A 245 -16.95 -0.81 9.79
N TYR A 246 -15.88 -0.03 9.80
CA TYR A 246 -15.36 0.71 8.66
C TYR A 246 -14.11 0.01 8.16
N THR A 247 -14.11 -0.34 6.88
CA THR A 247 -13.03 -1.05 6.21
C THR A 247 -12.49 -0.25 5.04
N ILE A 248 -11.29 -0.60 4.58
CA ILE A 248 -10.82 -0.26 3.25
C ILE A 248 -10.57 -1.55 2.48
N GLU A 249 -11.09 -1.62 1.27
CA GLU A 249 -11.18 -2.85 0.49
C GLU A 249 -10.75 -2.60 -0.94
N GLY A 250 -9.93 -3.50 -1.48
CA GLY A 250 -9.61 -3.56 -2.90
C GLY A 250 -10.61 -4.42 -3.66
N ASN A 251 -10.75 -4.18 -4.95
CA ASN A 251 -11.68 -4.90 -5.83
C ASN A 251 -13.15 -4.85 -5.34
N THR A 252 -13.55 -3.71 -4.85
CA THR A 252 -14.93 -3.45 -4.49
C THR A 252 -15.52 -2.45 -5.48
N SER A 253 -16.39 -2.93 -6.40
CA SER A 253 -16.83 -2.16 -7.58
C SER A 253 -15.64 -1.62 -8.40
N ASP A 254 -14.69 -2.50 -8.71
CA ASP A 254 -13.50 -2.27 -9.55
C ASP A 254 -12.54 -1.17 -9.03
N GLN A 255 -12.58 -0.91 -7.73
CA GLN A 255 -11.76 0.11 -7.10
C GLN A 255 -11.33 -0.25 -5.67
N VAL A 256 -10.47 0.57 -5.11
CA VAL A 256 -10.23 0.62 -3.65
C VAL A 256 -11.21 1.61 -3.04
N ALA A 257 -12.00 1.16 -2.07
CA ALA A 257 -12.97 2.02 -1.41
C ALA A 257 -13.11 1.76 0.09
N ILE A 258 -13.47 2.84 0.81
CA ILE A 258 -13.90 2.75 2.20
C ILE A 258 -15.33 2.23 2.23
N LYS A 259 -15.55 1.16 2.98
CA LYS A 259 -16.87 0.52 3.18
C LYS A 259 -17.30 0.63 4.63
N ARG A 260 -18.62 0.55 4.84
CA ARG A 260 -19.22 0.45 6.18
C ARG A 260 -20.13 -0.77 6.26
N TRP A 261 -19.84 -1.64 7.17
CA TRP A 261 -20.57 -2.88 7.42
C TRP A 261 -21.33 -2.84 8.74
N SER A 262 -22.48 -3.47 8.80
CA SER A 262 -23.05 -3.82 10.09
C SER A 262 -22.20 -4.92 10.73
N LEU A 263 -21.90 -4.84 12.03
CA LEU A 263 -21.20 -5.92 12.73
C LEU A 263 -21.97 -7.26 12.71
N ASN A 264 -23.29 -7.20 12.50
CA ASN A 264 -24.16 -8.37 12.39
C ASN A 264 -24.40 -8.81 10.93
N ASP A 265 -23.59 -8.35 9.97
CA ASP A 265 -23.77 -8.74 8.58
C ASP A 265 -23.42 -10.22 8.40
N ALA A 266 -24.39 -11.01 7.93
CA ALA A 266 -24.25 -12.46 7.80
C ALA A 266 -23.16 -12.91 6.78
N ARG A 267 -22.62 -11.99 6.00
CA ARG A 267 -21.50 -12.27 5.06
C ARG A 267 -20.15 -12.26 5.76
N ILE A 268 -20.04 -11.63 6.92
CA ILE A 268 -18.79 -11.59 7.68
C ILE A 268 -18.57 -13.00 8.27
N THR A 269 -17.50 -13.65 7.82
CA THR A 269 -17.11 -14.98 8.32
C THR A 269 -16.26 -14.86 9.56
N GLY A 270 -15.39 -13.85 9.61
CA GLY A 270 -14.55 -13.61 10.76
C GLY A 270 -13.45 -12.58 10.48
N TYR A 271 -12.62 -12.42 11.49
CA TYR A 271 -11.53 -11.45 11.54
C TYR A 271 -10.22 -12.13 11.88
N ALA A 272 -9.14 -11.70 11.28
CA ALA A 272 -7.81 -12.10 11.73
C ALA A 272 -7.10 -10.91 12.36
N HIS A 273 -6.60 -11.09 13.57
CA HIS A 273 -5.73 -10.10 14.23
C HIS A 273 -4.28 -10.52 14.13
N PRO A 274 -3.49 -9.97 13.18
CA PRO A 274 -2.09 -10.27 13.05
C PRO A 274 -1.31 -9.96 14.33
N LYS A 275 -0.31 -10.78 14.65
CA LYS A 275 0.56 -10.55 15.81
C LYS A 275 1.53 -9.40 15.54
N TYR A 276 0.97 -8.19 15.49
CA TYR A 276 1.78 -7.00 15.30
C TYR A 276 2.87 -6.88 16.37
N PRO A 277 4.06 -6.35 16.04
CA PRO A 277 5.05 -5.99 17.04
C PRO A 277 4.46 -5.02 18.07
N GLU A 278 4.92 -5.16 19.32
CA GLU A 278 4.47 -4.27 20.40
C GLU A 278 4.78 -2.81 20.08
N TYR A 279 3.88 -1.94 20.49
CA TYR A 279 4.03 -0.49 20.40
C TYR A 279 3.53 0.13 21.70
N SER A 280 4.45 0.75 22.44
CA SER A 280 4.21 1.22 23.82
C SER A 280 3.57 2.62 23.90
N LYS A 281 3.51 3.34 22.76
CA LYS A 281 2.96 4.69 22.70
C LYS A 281 1.48 4.67 22.34
N GLU A 282 0.80 5.79 22.54
CA GLU A 282 -0.57 5.98 22.08
C GLU A 282 -0.63 5.87 20.55
N ARG A 283 -1.57 5.07 20.05
CA ARG A 283 -1.85 4.92 18.63
C ARG A 283 -2.81 6.00 18.15
N GLU A 284 -2.77 6.26 16.85
CA GLU A 284 -3.72 7.16 16.20
C GLU A 284 -5.16 6.64 16.38
N ASP A 285 -6.07 7.56 16.69
CA ASP A 285 -7.50 7.28 16.71
C ASP A 285 -8.08 7.47 15.31
N PHE A 286 -8.52 6.40 14.70
CA PHE A 286 -9.16 6.40 13.38
C PHE A 286 -10.67 6.62 13.42
N SER A 287 -11.25 7.02 14.56
CA SER A 287 -12.70 7.25 14.70
C SER A 287 -13.26 8.35 13.78
N TRP A 288 -12.40 9.22 13.27
CA TRP A 288 -12.73 10.24 12.28
C TRP A 288 -13.27 9.67 10.96
N ILE A 289 -13.02 8.38 10.69
CA ILE A 289 -13.52 7.70 9.49
C ILE A 289 -15.05 7.67 9.42
N LYS A 290 -15.74 7.76 10.56
CA LYS A 290 -17.21 7.81 10.64
C LYS A 290 -17.79 9.02 9.91
N ASP A 291 -17.03 10.10 9.83
CA ASP A 291 -17.43 11.36 9.20
C ASP A 291 -17.15 11.35 7.69
N GLN A 292 -16.45 10.33 7.20
CA GLN A 292 -16.21 10.15 5.78
C GLN A 292 -17.41 9.50 5.10
N LYS A 293 -17.62 9.84 3.84
CA LYS A 293 -18.63 9.19 3.01
C LYS A 293 -18.15 7.76 2.70
N ALA A 294 -18.63 6.79 3.50
CA ALA A 294 -18.41 5.39 3.19
C ALA A 294 -19.39 4.94 2.11
N ASP A 295 -18.89 4.16 1.15
CA ASP A 295 -19.75 3.46 0.20
C ASP A 295 -20.44 2.29 0.91
N VAL A 296 -21.76 2.25 0.83
CA VAL A 296 -22.62 1.20 1.38
C VAL A 296 -23.18 0.29 0.30
N THR A 297 -22.78 0.50 -0.95
CA THR A 297 -23.14 -0.36 -2.08
C THR A 297 -22.23 -1.60 -2.04
N TYR A 298 -22.83 -2.76 -2.05
CA TYR A 298 -22.10 -4.02 -1.97
C TYR A 298 -22.15 -4.68 -3.34
N TRP A 299 -21.00 -4.98 -3.92
CA TRP A 299 -20.89 -5.60 -5.23
C TRP A 299 -21.67 -6.93 -5.36
N TRP A 300 -21.88 -7.66 -4.25
CA TRP A 300 -22.79 -8.83 -4.24
C TRP A 300 -24.22 -8.50 -4.63
N THR A 301 -24.73 -7.33 -4.27
CA THR A 301 -26.07 -6.89 -4.65
C THR A 301 -26.15 -6.60 -6.15
N GLU A 302 -25.11 -6.03 -6.74
CA GLU A 302 -25.02 -5.76 -8.17
C GLU A 302 -24.99 -7.06 -8.99
N VAL A 303 -24.22 -8.07 -8.54
CA VAL A 303 -24.19 -9.39 -9.18
C VAL A 303 -25.53 -10.11 -9.07
N ALA A 304 -26.19 -10.05 -7.91
CA ALA A 304 -27.49 -10.66 -7.69
C ALA A 304 -28.61 -9.98 -8.49
N GLU A 305 -28.50 -8.67 -8.75
CA GLU A 305 -29.43 -7.93 -9.62
C GLU A 305 -29.18 -8.24 -11.10
N LYS A 306 -27.93 -8.35 -11.55
CA LYS A 306 -27.58 -8.77 -12.93
C LYS A 306 -28.04 -10.19 -13.25
N GLN A 307 -27.98 -11.11 -12.28
CA GLN A 307 -28.45 -12.49 -12.45
C GLN A 307 -30.00 -12.65 -12.43
N LYS A 308 -30.74 -11.60 -12.03
CA LYS A 308 -32.22 -11.61 -12.10
C LYS A 308 -32.78 -11.09 -13.42
N VAL A 309 -31.95 -10.59 -14.30
CA VAL A 309 -32.34 -9.97 -15.60
C VAL A 309 -32.11 -10.92 -16.78
N ASP A 310 -31.46 -12.06 -16.58
CA ASP A 310 -31.32 -13.19 -17.52
C ASP A 310 -32.27 -14.32 -17.12
#